data_31c95b00fb9a474b26f6754c33ca7be3
#
_entry.id   31c95b00fb9a474b26f6754c33ca7be3
#
_cell.length_a   1.000
_cell.length_b   1.000
_cell.length_c   1.000
_cell.angle_alpha   90.00
_cell.angle_beta   90.00
_cell.angle_gamma   90.00
#
_symmetry.space_group_name_H-M   'P 1'
#
loop_
_entity.id
_entity.type
_entity.pdbx_description
1 polymer ?
#
loop_
_entity_poly.entity_id
_entity_poly.type
_entity_poly.pdbx_seq_one_letter_code
_entity_poly.pdbx_strand_id
1 'polypeptide(L)'
;GFYTDKEKAQAHIDAGAKKVLISAPAKGDVKTIVFNTNHDTLDGSETVVSGASCTTNSLAPVAKVLSDEFGLVEGFMTTIHAYTGDQNTQDAPHRKGDKRRARAAAENIIPNSTGAAKAIGKVIPEIDGKLDGGAQRVPVATGSLTELTVVLDKQDVTVDQVNSAMKQASDESFGYTEDEIVSSDIVGMTYGSLFDATQTRVMTVGDRQLVKVAAWYDNEMSYTAQLVRTLAHLAELSK
;
A
#
# COMPACT_ATOMS: atom_id res chain seq x y z
N GLY A 1 3.52 -12.07 -11.46
CA GLY A 1 2.91 -11.63 -12.67
C GLY A 1 3.76 -11.80 -13.92
N PHE A 2 3.11 -12.14 -15.00
CA PHE A 2 3.79 -12.34 -16.30
C PHE A 2 3.78 -11.04 -17.13
N TYR A 3 2.65 -10.33 -17.15
CA TYR A 3 2.42 -9.09 -17.92
C TYR A 3 2.60 -7.83 -17.05
N THR A 4 3.76 -7.70 -16.38
CA THR A 4 4.02 -6.61 -15.42
C THR A 4 4.89 -5.48 -15.95
N ASP A 5 5.16 -5.46 -17.23
CA ASP A 5 5.85 -4.37 -17.92
C ASP A 5 5.05 -3.92 -19.15
N LYS A 6 5.33 -2.71 -19.64
CA LYS A 6 4.58 -2.11 -20.75
C LYS A 6 4.66 -2.94 -22.04
N GLU A 7 5.84 -3.50 -22.32
CA GLU A 7 6.06 -4.28 -23.54
C GLU A 7 5.19 -5.56 -23.56
N LYS A 8 5.19 -6.29 -22.44
CA LYS A 8 4.35 -7.50 -22.32
C LYS A 8 2.86 -7.17 -22.24
N ALA A 9 2.49 -6.08 -21.55
CA ALA A 9 1.11 -5.62 -21.50
C ALA A 9 0.57 -5.21 -22.89
N GLN A 10 1.46 -4.80 -23.81
CA GLN A 10 1.09 -4.46 -25.19
C GLN A 10 0.37 -5.60 -25.92
N ALA A 11 0.67 -6.85 -25.59
CA ALA A 11 -0.01 -8.00 -26.19
C ALA A 11 -1.54 -7.98 -25.98
N HIS A 12 -2.03 -7.38 -24.90
CA HIS A 12 -3.48 -7.23 -24.67
C HIS A 12 -4.06 -6.11 -25.54
N ILE A 13 -3.31 -5.04 -25.77
CA ILE A 13 -3.71 -3.95 -26.67
C ILE A 13 -3.76 -4.48 -28.11
N ASP A 14 -2.75 -5.23 -28.54
CA ASP A 14 -2.68 -5.85 -29.88
C ASP A 14 -3.82 -6.85 -30.10
N ALA A 15 -4.30 -7.48 -29.03
CA ALA A 15 -5.47 -8.36 -29.04
C ALA A 15 -6.82 -7.62 -29.02
N GLY A 16 -6.83 -6.28 -29.02
CA GLY A 16 -8.02 -5.44 -29.12
C GLY A 16 -8.49 -4.78 -27.80
N ALA A 17 -7.75 -4.91 -26.70
CA ALA A 17 -8.06 -4.15 -25.48
C ALA A 17 -7.77 -2.67 -25.71
N LYS A 18 -8.67 -1.78 -25.26
CA LYS A 18 -8.46 -0.33 -25.32
C LYS A 18 -7.51 0.17 -24.25
N LYS A 19 -7.57 -0.42 -23.06
CA LYS A 19 -6.78 -0.07 -21.87
C LYS A 19 -6.34 -1.34 -21.16
N VAL A 20 -5.21 -1.29 -20.47
CA VAL A 20 -4.71 -2.37 -19.61
C VAL A 20 -4.43 -1.82 -18.23
N LEU A 21 -5.09 -2.37 -17.21
CA LEU A 21 -4.76 -2.13 -15.79
C LEU A 21 -3.98 -3.34 -15.27
N ILE A 22 -2.69 -3.13 -14.97
CA ILE A 22 -1.82 -4.17 -14.41
C ILE A 22 -2.14 -4.31 -12.93
N SER A 23 -2.59 -5.50 -12.51
CA SER A 23 -2.91 -5.84 -11.11
C SER A 23 -1.67 -6.21 -10.29
N ALA A 24 -0.60 -5.46 -10.43
CA ALA A 24 0.67 -5.63 -9.73
C ALA A 24 1.54 -4.37 -9.88
N PRO A 25 2.60 -4.19 -9.05
CA PRO A 25 3.60 -3.18 -9.33
C PRO A 25 4.24 -3.40 -10.70
N ALA A 26 4.16 -2.39 -11.57
CA ALA A 26 4.72 -2.47 -12.90
C ALA A 26 6.21 -2.16 -12.92
N LYS A 27 6.90 -2.76 -13.89
CA LYS A 27 8.31 -2.47 -14.21
C LYS A 27 8.38 -1.37 -15.28
N GLY A 28 9.49 -0.61 -15.23
CA GLY A 28 9.74 0.45 -16.21
C GLY A 28 8.83 1.67 -16.01
N ASP A 29 8.66 2.42 -17.10
CA ASP A 29 7.87 3.65 -17.16
C ASP A 29 6.38 3.34 -17.40
N VAL A 30 5.71 2.88 -16.35
CA VAL A 30 4.27 2.67 -16.30
C VAL A 30 3.72 3.50 -15.16
N LYS A 31 2.76 4.38 -15.47
CA LYS A 31 2.09 5.21 -14.46
C LYS A 31 1.46 4.32 -13.40
N THR A 32 1.77 4.58 -12.15
CA THR A 32 1.32 3.79 -11.00
C THR A 32 0.26 4.58 -10.26
N ILE A 33 -0.92 4.00 -10.11
CA ILE A 33 -2.10 4.66 -9.56
C ILE A 33 -2.53 3.98 -8.26
N VAL A 34 -2.78 4.82 -7.27
CA VAL A 34 -3.56 4.50 -6.06
C VAL A 34 -4.79 5.40 -6.08
N PHE A 35 -5.96 4.80 -6.13
CA PHE A 35 -7.23 5.55 -6.16
C PHE A 35 -7.36 6.45 -4.91
N ASN A 36 -7.89 7.65 -5.08
CA ASN A 36 -7.96 8.72 -4.08
C ASN A 36 -6.63 9.21 -3.49
N THR A 37 -5.51 8.85 -4.14
CA THR A 37 -4.20 9.44 -3.79
C THR A 37 -3.62 10.20 -4.98
N ASN A 38 -3.61 9.60 -6.18
CA ASN A 38 -3.08 10.22 -7.40
C ASN A 38 -3.86 9.84 -8.66
N HIS A 39 -5.09 9.34 -8.54
CA HIS A 39 -5.90 8.94 -9.71
C HIS A 39 -6.27 10.11 -10.62
N ASP A 40 -6.32 11.32 -10.07
CA ASP A 40 -6.54 12.59 -10.77
C ASP A 40 -5.41 12.98 -11.73
N THR A 41 -4.26 12.31 -11.61
CA THR A 41 -3.16 12.47 -12.59
C THR A 41 -3.42 11.76 -13.91
N LEU A 42 -4.44 10.91 -14.00
CA LEU A 42 -4.87 10.27 -15.23
C LEU A 42 -5.65 11.27 -16.11
N ASP A 43 -5.30 11.34 -17.38
CA ASP A 43 -5.98 12.23 -18.36
C ASP A 43 -6.72 11.47 -19.46
N GLY A 44 -6.71 10.13 -19.40
CA GLY A 44 -7.35 9.26 -20.40
C GLY A 44 -6.46 8.91 -21.58
N SER A 45 -5.27 9.49 -21.73
CA SER A 45 -4.32 9.13 -22.79
C SER A 45 -3.58 7.82 -22.53
N GLU A 46 -3.49 7.41 -21.26
CA GLU A 46 -2.77 6.21 -20.86
C GLU A 46 -3.43 4.94 -21.40
N THR A 47 -2.66 4.10 -22.08
CA THR A 47 -3.10 2.79 -22.54
C THR A 47 -2.78 1.68 -21.55
N VAL A 48 -1.71 1.83 -20.75
CA VAL A 48 -1.28 0.85 -19.76
C VAL A 48 -0.97 1.59 -18.46
N VAL A 49 -1.63 1.20 -17.37
CA VAL A 49 -1.39 1.72 -16.01
C VAL A 49 -1.24 0.57 -15.03
N SER A 50 -0.62 0.84 -13.88
CA SER A 50 -0.47 -0.11 -12.78
C SER A 50 -1.33 0.33 -11.59
N GLY A 51 -2.07 -0.61 -10.98
CA GLY A 51 -2.77 -0.43 -9.71
C GLY A 51 -1.87 -0.58 -8.48
N ALA A 52 -0.55 -0.51 -8.63
CA ALA A 52 0.42 -0.71 -7.56
C ALA A 52 0.32 -2.10 -6.87
N SER A 53 0.62 -2.17 -5.59
CA SER A 53 0.43 -3.34 -4.73
C SER A 53 -0.62 -3.07 -3.64
N CYS A 54 -1.12 -4.12 -3.00
CA CYS A 54 -2.01 -3.99 -1.85
C CYS A 54 -1.37 -3.15 -0.72
N THR A 55 -0.10 -3.39 -0.44
CA THR A 55 0.65 -2.64 0.58
C THR A 55 0.84 -1.16 0.18
N THR A 56 1.12 -0.87 -1.11
CA THR A 56 1.21 0.52 -1.58
C THR A 56 -0.14 1.24 -1.46
N ASN A 57 -1.25 0.55 -1.75
CA ASN A 57 -2.59 1.11 -1.59
C ASN A 57 -2.94 1.39 -0.12
N SER A 58 -2.43 0.59 0.82
CA SER A 58 -2.58 0.85 2.26
C SER A 58 -1.71 2.02 2.72
N LEU A 59 -0.45 2.07 2.27
CA LEU A 59 0.54 3.06 2.72
C LEU A 59 0.26 4.46 2.17
N ALA A 60 -0.14 4.57 0.90
CA ALA A 60 -0.18 5.83 0.17
C ALA A 60 -1.08 6.91 0.80
N PRO A 61 -2.35 6.65 1.15
CA PRO A 61 -3.19 7.69 1.75
C PRO A 61 -2.65 8.16 3.10
N VAL A 62 -2.13 7.24 3.93
CA VAL A 62 -1.52 7.58 5.22
C VAL A 62 -0.28 8.45 5.05
N ALA A 63 0.62 8.07 4.16
CA ALA A 63 1.84 8.82 3.87
C ALA A 63 1.54 10.19 3.26
N LYS A 64 0.49 10.28 2.42
CA LYS A 64 0.05 11.56 1.83
C LYS A 64 -0.43 12.52 2.90
N VAL A 65 -1.30 12.11 3.80
CA VAL A 65 -1.77 12.96 4.91
C VAL A 65 -0.62 13.42 5.79
N LEU A 66 0.31 12.52 6.15
CA LEU A 66 1.48 12.90 6.95
C LEU A 66 2.40 13.88 6.21
N SER A 67 2.54 13.73 4.91
CA SER A 67 3.34 14.64 4.07
C SER A 67 2.69 16.01 3.96
N ASP A 68 1.40 16.06 3.63
CA ASP A 68 0.68 17.31 3.33
C ASP A 68 0.45 18.15 4.60
N GLU A 69 0.10 17.53 5.72
CA GLU A 69 -0.29 18.21 6.96
C GLU A 69 0.88 18.48 7.92
N PHE A 70 1.92 17.64 7.87
CA PHE A 70 2.98 17.65 8.87
C PHE A 70 4.40 17.69 8.27
N GLY A 71 4.55 17.55 6.94
CA GLY A 71 5.85 17.53 6.29
C GLY A 71 6.66 16.27 6.61
N LEU A 72 6.37 15.15 5.92
CA LEU A 72 7.11 13.90 6.09
C LEU A 72 8.56 14.06 5.62
N VAL A 73 9.52 13.89 6.55
CA VAL A 73 10.95 14.01 6.29
C VAL A 73 11.55 12.67 5.87
N GLU A 74 11.41 11.68 6.73
CA GLU A 74 11.93 10.31 6.52
C GLU A 74 11.16 9.30 7.36
N GLY A 75 11.26 8.02 7.02
CA GLY A 75 10.64 6.99 7.83
C GLY A 75 10.88 5.56 7.38
N PHE A 76 10.48 4.65 8.26
CA PHE A 76 10.46 3.22 8.00
C PHE A 76 9.05 2.66 8.10
N MET A 77 8.71 1.83 7.11
CA MET A 77 7.46 1.07 7.07
C MET A 77 7.73 -0.41 7.31
N THR A 78 6.89 -1.03 8.12
CA THR A 78 6.82 -2.48 8.25
C THR A 78 5.40 -2.93 7.93
N THR A 79 5.23 -3.87 7.00
CA THR A 79 3.94 -4.53 6.87
C THR A 79 3.98 -5.92 7.50
N ILE A 80 3.04 -6.15 8.42
CA ILE A 80 2.71 -7.46 8.95
C ILE A 80 1.66 -8.02 7.99
N HIS A 81 2.09 -8.93 7.12
CA HIS A 81 1.34 -9.30 5.93
C HIS A 81 0.89 -10.76 5.99
N ALA A 82 -0.34 -11.01 5.63
CA ALA A 82 -0.83 -12.37 5.43
C ALA A 82 0.04 -13.13 4.41
N TYR A 83 0.10 -14.45 4.50
CA TYR A 83 0.78 -15.24 3.48
C TYR A 83 0.03 -15.16 2.14
N THR A 84 0.76 -15.31 1.06
CA THR A 84 0.19 -15.23 -0.30
C THR A 84 0.75 -16.34 -1.18
N GLY A 85 0.14 -16.55 -2.36
CA GLY A 85 0.50 -17.62 -3.29
C GLY A 85 1.90 -17.56 -3.91
N ASP A 86 2.73 -16.59 -3.53
CA ASP A 86 4.15 -16.56 -3.87
C ASP A 86 5.03 -17.32 -2.87
N GLN A 87 4.47 -17.78 -1.75
CA GLN A 87 5.12 -18.57 -0.73
C GLN A 87 4.78 -20.06 -0.88
N ASN A 88 5.66 -20.93 -0.39
CA ASN A 88 5.37 -22.36 -0.34
C ASN A 88 4.41 -22.70 0.80
N THR A 89 3.50 -23.61 0.56
CA THR A 89 2.58 -24.14 1.59
C THR A 89 3.34 -24.98 2.61
N GLN A 90 4.28 -25.81 2.15
CA GLN A 90 5.19 -26.62 2.97
C GLN A 90 6.64 -26.30 2.60
N ASP A 91 7.59 -26.67 3.46
CA ASP A 91 9.02 -26.52 3.17
C ASP A 91 9.39 -27.23 1.86
N ALA A 92 9.79 -26.45 0.86
CA ALA A 92 10.19 -26.97 -0.45
C ALA A 92 11.02 -25.90 -1.21
N PRO A 93 11.81 -26.28 -2.22
CA PRO A 93 12.54 -25.33 -3.04
C PRO A 93 11.59 -24.29 -3.65
N HIS A 94 11.93 -23.02 -3.47
CA HIS A 94 11.15 -21.92 -4.06
C HIS A 94 11.57 -21.68 -5.51
N ARG A 95 10.60 -21.44 -6.42
CA ARG A 95 10.81 -21.26 -7.86
C ARG A 95 11.79 -20.16 -8.25
N LYS A 96 12.03 -19.17 -7.37
CA LYS A 96 12.99 -18.08 -7.56
C LYS A 96 14.22 -18.19 -6.66
N GLY A 97 14.43 -19.33 -5.99
CA GLY A 97 15.55 -19.53 -5.09
C GLY A 97 15.47 -18.76 -3.75
N ASP A 98 14.33 -18.15 -3.43
CA ASP A 98 14.15 -17.42 -2.16
C ASP A 98 14.04 -18.43 -1.01
N LYS A 99 15.05 -18.45 -0.14
CA LYS A 99 15.15 -19.41 0.97
C LYS A 99 14.12 -19.17 2.08
N ARG A 100 13.63 -17.95 2.22
CA ARG A 100 12.61 -17.60 3.22
C ARG A 100 11.21 -17.94 2.71
N ARG A 101 10.87 -17.59 1.46
CA ARG A 101 9.62 -18.02 0.83
C ARG A 101 9.53 -19.52 0.55
N ALA A 102 10.64 -20.24 0.67
CA ALA A 102 10.72 -21.71 0.61
C ALA A 102 10.15 -22.40 1.84
N ARG A 103 9.95 -21.67 2.95
CA ARG A 103 9.48 -22.23 4.22
C ARG A 103 7.94 -22.22 4.28
N ALA A 104 7.39 -23.18 5.03
CA ALA A 104 5.94 -23.36 5.23
C ALA A 104 5.27 -22.06 5.70
N ALA A 105 4.39 -21.52 4.86
CA ALA A 105 3.80 -20.20 5.06
C ALA A 105 2.91 -20.08 6.28
N ALA A 106 2.17 -21.16 6.61
CA ALA A 106 1.21 -21.19 7.71
C ALA A 106 1.85 -21.53 9.09
N GLU A 107 3.18 -21.70 9.14
CA GLU A 107 3.89 -22.11 10.36
C GLU A 107 5.02 -21.14 10.77
N ASN A 108 5.34 -20.16 9.91
CA ASN A 108 6.51 -19.32 10.11
C ASN A 108 6.20 -17.84 9.98
N ILE A 109 6.88 -17.02 10.79
CA ILE A 109 7.06 -15.59 10.52
C ILE A 109 8.21 -15.47 9.51
N ILE A 110 7.93 -14.94 8.33
CA ILE A 110 8.87 -14.93 7.21
C ILE A 110 9.22 -13.48 6.84
N PRO A 111 10.43 -13.00 7.22
CA PRO A 111 10.90 -11.68 6.78
C PRO A 111 11.09 -11.63 5.27
N ASN A 112 10.55 -10.60 4.63
CA ASN A 112 10.60 -10.39 3.19
C ASN A 112 10.94 -8.95 2.85
N SER A 113 11.60 -8.74 1.72
CA SER A 113 11.64 -7.42 1.10
C SER A 113 10.26 -7.04 0.56
N THR A 114 9.92 -5.78 0.64
CA THR A 114 8.77 -5.19 -0.05
C THR A 114 9.23 -4.03 -0.91
N GLY A 115 8.67 -3.91 -2.09
CA GLY A 115 8.88 -2.74 -2.96
C GLY A 115 7.93 -1.58 -2.66
N ALA A 116 7.03 -1.73 -1.68
CA ALA A 116 5.97 -0.76 -1.44
C ALA A 116 6.51 0.62 -1.00
N ALA A 117 7.48 0.64 -0.07
CA ALA A 117 8.12 1.89 0.37
C ALA A 117 8.83 2.62 -0.78
N LYS A 118 9.54 1.88 -1.64
CA LYS A 118 10.20 2.45 -2.82
C LYS A 118 9.21 2.85 -3.93
N ALA A 119 8.08 2.15 -4.03
CA ALA A 119 7.06 2.46 -5.02
C ALA A 119 6.24 3.71 -4.67
N ILE A 120 6.30 4.16 -3.42
CA ILE A 120 5.52 5.29 -2.94
C ILE A 120 5.88 6.59 -3.70
N GLY A 121 7.15 6.79 -4.05
CA GLY A 121 7.61 7.94 -4.83
C GLY A 121 7.02 8.01 -6.25
N LYS A 122 6.53 6.89 -6.80
CA LYS A 122 5.78 6.89 -8.08
C LYS A 122 4.34 7.39 -7.92
N VAL A 123 3.82 7.36 -6.70
CA VAL A 123 2.44 7.77 -6.36
C VAL A 123 2.45 9.17 -5.76
N ILE A 124 3.43 9.46 -4.91
CA ILE A 124 3.62 10.73 -4.20
C ILE A 124 5.07 11.18 -4.41
N PRO A 125 5.36 11.93 -5.50
CA PRO A 125 6.73 12.30 -5.86
C PRO A 125 7.48 13.08 -4.77
N GLU A 126 6.77 13.84 -3.94
CA GLU A 126 7.34 14.69 -2.87
C GLU A 126 8.03 13.89 -1.76
N ILE A 127 7.71 12.60 -1.64
CA ILE A 127 8.32 11.70 -0.66
C ILE A 127 9.17 10.60 -1.30
N ASP A 128 9.55 10.77 -2.57
CA ASP A 128 10.45 9.81 -3.22
C ASP A 128 11.80 9.74 -2.49
N GLY A 129 12.25 8.51 -2.21
CA GLY A 129 13.48 8.24 -1.46
C GLY A 129 13.43 8.49 0.05
N LYS A 130 12.33 9.03 0.59
CA LYS A 130 12.19 9.32 2.03
C LYS A 130 11.74 8.12 2.88
N LEU A 131 11.21 7.08 2.25
CA LEU A 131 10.73 5.88 2.94
C LEU A 131 11.49 4.63 2.51
N ASP A 132 11.84 3.79 3.47
CA ASP A 132 12.28 2.41 3.25
C ASP A 132 11.46 1.47 4.15
N GLY A 133 11.59 0.15 3.94
CA GLY A 133 10.85 -0.78 4.78
C GLY A 133 10.93 -2.23 4.35
N GLY A 134 10.21 -3.06 5.11
CA GLY A 134 10.17 -4.50 4.94
C GLY A 134 8.80 -5.09 5.22
N ALA A 135 8.69 -6.38 4.99
CA ALA A 135 7.50 -7.17 5.29
C ALA A 135 7.83 -8.32 6.25
N GLN A 136 6.90 -8.60 7.14
CA GLN A 136 6.87 -9.84 7.93
C GLN A 136 5.64 -10.62 7.50
N ARG A 137 5.84 -11.71 6.75
CA ARG A 137 4.75 -12.63 6.43
C ARG A 137 4.42 -13.46 7.65
N VAL A 138 3.15 -13.54 8.00
CA VAL A 138 2.65 -14.23 9.20
C VAL A 138 1.63 -15.30 8.84
N PRO A 139 1.38 -16.29 9.72
CA PRO A 139 0.42 -17.37 9.51
C PRO A 139 -1.05 -16.92 9.57
N VAL A 140 -1.41 -15.98 8.72
CA VAL A 140 -2.76 -15.42 8.57
C VAL A 140 -3.15 -15.50 7.10
N ALA A 141 -4.35 -15.98 6.81
CA ALA A 141 -4.79 -16.24 5.44
C ALA A 141 -5.04 -14.95 4.63
N THR A 142 -5.68 -13.97 5.27
CA THR A 142 -5.86 -12.60 4.74
C THR A 142 -6.03 -11.63 5.90
N GLY A 143 -5.87 -10.35 5.65
CA GLY A 143 -5.84 -9.31 6.67
C GLY A 143 -4.41 -8.95 7.08
N SER A 144 -3.98 -7.77 6.68
CA SER A 144 -2.61 -7.26 6.83
C SER A 144 -2.60 -5.89 7.50
N LEU A 145 -1.49 -5.55 8.14
CA LEU A 145 -1.30 -4.30 8.85
C LEU A 145 -0.03 -3.60 8.33
N THR A 146 -0.16 -2.34 7.93
CA THR A 146 0.99 -1.47 7.66
C THR A 146 1.27 -0.61 8.87
N GLU A 147 2.47 -0.68 9.42
CA GLU A 147 3.00 0.26 10.40
C GLU A 147 3.97 1.21 9.71
N LEU A 148 3.83 2.50 9.98
CA LEU A 148 4.70 3.56 9.46
C LEU A 148 5.22 4.40 10.62
N THR A 149 6.55 4.44 10.78
CA THR A 149 7.23 5.28 11.76
C THR A 149 8.02 6.36 11.02
N VAL A 150 7.74 7.63 11.32
CA VAL A 150 8.28 8.78 10.59
C VAL A 150 8.82 9.86 11.51
N VAL A 151 9.73 10.65 10.93
CA VAL A 151 10.09 11.99 11.38
C VAL A 151 9.30 13.00 10.56
N LEU A 152 8.72 13.98 11.22
CA LEU A 152 7.95 15.05 10.59
C LEU A 152 8.71 16.38 10.73
N ASP A 153 8.50 17.30 9.79
CA ASP A 153 9.07 18.65 9.84
C ASP A 153 8.38 19.52 10.90
N LYS A 154 7.05 19.37 10.98
CA LYS A 154 6.25 20.06 12.00
C LYS A 154 6.60 19.55 13.40
N GLN A 155 6.88 20.48 14.31
CA GLN A 155 7.19 20.18 15.70
C GLN A 155 5.94 20.15 16.59
N ASP A 156 6.07 19.57 17.79
CA ASP A 156 5.00 19.50 18.79
C ASP A 156 3.71 18.84 18.28
N VAL A 157 3.86 17.86 17.39
CA VAL A 157 2.75 17.07 16.86
C VAL A 157 2.18 16.19 17.98
N THR A 158 0.87 16.15 18.12
CA THR A 158 0.16 15.32 19.09
C THR A 158 -0.58 14.16 18.41
N VAL A 159 -0.90 13.12 19.20
CA VAL A 159 -1.75 12.01 18.74
C VAL A 159 -3.08 12.52 18.19
N ASP A 160 -3.73 13.45 18.89
CA ASP A 160 -5.01 14.02 18.51
C ASP A 160 -4.94 14.78 17.17
N GLN A 161 -3.86 15.50 16.91
CA GLN A 161 -3.66 16.21 15.65
C GLN A 161 -3.51 15.22 14.48
N VAL A 162 -2.72 14.14 14.65
CA VAL A 162 -2.56 13.10 13.64
C VAL A 162 -3.89 12.40 13.38
N ASN A 163 -4.58 11.94 14.42
CA ASN A 163 -5.86 11.26 14.30
C ASN A 163 -6.92 12.15 13.65
N SER A 164 -6.96 13.44 14.01
CA SER A 164 -7.89 14.39 13.42
C SER A 164 -7.63 14.61 11.92
N ALA A 165 -6.38 14.74 11.51
CA ALA A 165 -5.99 14.86 10.10
C ALA A 165 -6.41 13.62 9.29
N MET A 166 -6.13 12.42 9.83
CA MET A 166 -6.53 11.17 9.18
C MET A 166 -8.06 11.03 9.08
N LYS A 167 -8.78 11.41 10.14
CA LYS A 167 -10.25 11.39 10.14
C LYS A 167 -10.84 12.35 9.11
N GLN A 168 -10.27 13.53 8.96
CA GLN A 168 -10.69 14.52 7.97
C GLN A 168 -10.41 14.08 6.53
N ALA A 169 -9.33 13.33 6.31
CA ALA A 169 -8.96 12.79 5.01
C ALA A 169 -9.70 11.49 4.66
N SER A 170 -10.48 10.92 5.57
CA SER A 170 -11.20 9.67 5.32
C SER A 170 -12.32 9.86 4.29
N ASP A 171 -12.47 8.85 3.44
CA ASP A 171 -13.44 8.81 2.34
C ASP A 171 -13.90 7.37 2.04
N GLU A 172 -14.49 7.13 0.87
CA GLU A 172 -14.97 5.81 0.45
C GLU A 172 -13.86 4.76 0.23
N SER A 173 -12.60 5.19 0.10
CA SER A 173 -11.44 4.31 -0.14
C SER A 173 -10.42 4.33 0.98
N PHE A 174 -10.44 5.37 1.82
CA PHE A 174 -9.60 5.53 3.00
C PHE A 174 -10.47 5.64 4.25
N GLY A 175 -10.53 4.56 5.01
CA GLY A 175 -11.36 4.49 6.23
C GLY A 175 -10.61 4.94 7.48
N TYR A 176 -11.36 5.19 8.54
CA TYR A 176 -10.87 5.56 9.87
C TYR A 176 -11.62 4.77 10.93
N THR A 177 -10.90 4.23 11.93
CA THR A 177 -11.52 3.53 13.06
C THR A 177 -10.90 3.93 14.40
N GLU A 178 -11.72 3.90 15.44
CA GLU A 178 -11.34 4.01 16.85
C GLU A 178 -11.64 2.70 17.60
N ASP A 179 -12.08 1.67 16.88
CA ASP A 179 -12.38 0.36 17.44
C ASP A 179 -11.09 -0.47 17.63
N GLU A 180 -11.05 -1.29 18.66
CA GLU A 180 -9.96 -2.21 18.96
C GLU A 180 -10.07 -3.48 18.09
N ILE A 181 -9.79 -3.36 16.79
CA ILE A 181 -9.92 -4.40 15.79
C ILE A 181 -8.65 -5.24 15.63
N VAL A 182 -8.81 -6.43 15.06
CA VAL A 182 -7.75 -7.36 14.67
C VAL A 182 -7.90 -7.79 13.21
N SER A 183 -6.93 -8.53 12.68
CA SER A 183 -6.88 -8.90 11.26
C SER A 183 -8.12 -9.63 10.73
N SER A 184 -8.84 -10.38 11.57
CA SER A 184 -10.06 -11.09 11.14
C SER A 184 -11.26 -10.15 10.94
N ASP A 185 -11.28 -8.98 11.59
CA ASP A 185 -12.39 -8.03 11.50
C ASP A 185 -12.43 -7.30 10.16
N ILE A 186 -11.29 -7.23 9.48
CA ILE A 186 -11.17 -6.52 8.20
C ILE A 186 -11.34 -7.42 6.96
N VAL A 187 -11.62 -8.71 7.16
CA VAL A 187 -11.83 -9.65 6.04
C VAL A 187 -13.04 -9.24 5.21
N GLY A 188 -12.85 -9.05 3.91
CA GLY A 188 -13.90 -8.58 2.99
C GLY A 188 -14.07 -7.05 2.95
N MET A 189 -13.25 -6.30 3.67
CA MET A 189 -13.28 -4.85 3.69
C MET A 189 -12.92 -4.24 2.33
N THR A 190 -13.65 -3.20 1.93
CA THR A 190 -13.45 -2.52 0.63
C THR A 190 -12.64 -1.22 0.70
N TYR A 191 -12.32 -0.70 1.89
CA TYR A 191 -11.36 0.38 2.02
C TYR A 191 -9.99 -0.09 1.54
N GLY A 192 -9.29 0.69 0.73
CA GLY A 192 -7.91 0.42 0.32
C GLY A 192 -6.94 0.45 1.51
N SER A 193 -7.27 1.28 2.49
CA SER A 193 -6.57 1.45 3.75
C SER A 193 -7.57 1.84 4.84
N LEU A 194 -7.47 1.25 6.03
CA LEU A 194 -8.26 1.61 7.20
C LEU A 194 -7.32 2.08 8.31
N PHE A 195 -7.27 3.39 8.53
CA PHE A 195 -6.44 3.97 9.57
C PHE A 195 -6.94 3.58 10.97
N ASP A 196 -6.05 3.08 11.81
CA ASP A 196 -6.34 2.69 13.19
C ASP A 196 -5.84 3.76 14.15
N ALA A 197 -6.74 4.61 14.62
CA ALA A 197 -6.45 5.70 15.54
C ALA A 197 -5.95 5.23 16.90
N THR A 198 -6.30 4.00 17.32
CA THR A 198 -5.88 3.41 18.59
C THR A 198 -4.38 3.09 18.62
N GLN A 199 -3.77 2.94 17.43
CA GLN A 199 -2.36 2.58 17.27
C GLN A 199 -1.44 3.78 17.04
N THR A 200 -1.97 5.00 16.99
CA THR A 200 -1.15 6.21 16.85
C THR A 200 -0.29 6.43 18.09
N ARG A 201 1.01 6.66 17.90
CA ARG A 201 1.97 6.95 18.97
C ARG A 201 2.84 8.13 18.56
N VAL A 202 3.09 9.00 19.53
CA VAL A 202 4.06 10.10 19.42
C VAL A 202 5.05 9.95 20.54
N MET A 203 6.32 9.86 20.22
CA MET A 203 7.42 9.78 21.18
C MET A 203 8.29 11.03 21.03
N THR A 204 8.46 11.77 22.11
CA THR A 204 9.29 12.99 22.14
C THR A 204 10.52 12.75 23.02
N VAL A 205 11.72 13.01 22.47
CA VAL A 205 13.00 12.95 23.20
C VAL A 205 13.81 14.21 22.89
N GLY A 206 13.89 15.11 23.84
CA GLY A 206 14.49 16.43 23.63
C GLY A 206 13.67 17.24 22.60
N ASP A 207 14.34 17.64 21.54
CA ASP A 207 13.78 18.36 20.39
C ASP A 207 13.30 17.46 19.24
N ARG A 208 13.33 16.15 19.43
CA ARG A 208 13.01 15.18 18.37
C ARG A 208 11.71 14.45 18.65
N GLN A 209 10.93 14.26 17.60
CA GLN A 209 9.71 13.47 17.65
C GLN A 209 9.74 12.33 16.62
N LEU A 210 9.25 11.17 17.07
CA LEU A 210 8.89 10.05 16.19
C LEU A 210 7.38 9.85 16.26
N VAL A 211 6.76 9.78 15.12
CA VAL A 211 5.33 9.49 14.98
C VAL A 211 5.18 8.10 14.36
N LYS A 212 4.45 7.22 15.05
CA LYS A 212 4.09 5.90 14.55
C LYS A 212 2.58 5.82 14.33
N VAL A 213 2.19 5.35 13.17
CA VAL A 213 0.80 5.13 12.78
C VAL A 213 0.62 3.73 12.21
N ALA A 214 -0.62 3.26 12.19
CA ALA A 214 -0.97 1.95 11.64
C ALA A 214 -2.22 2.02 10.78
N ALA A 215 -2.27 1.19 9.73
CA ALA A 215 -3.42 1.05 8.87
C ALA A 215 -3.63 -0.41 8.46
N TRP A 216 -4.87 -0.88 8.58
CA TRP A 216 -5.32 -2.20 8.17
C TRP A 216 -5.69 -2.25 6.70
N TYR A 217 -5.51 -3.39 6.08
CA TYR A 217 -6.00 -3.68 4.74
C TYR A 217 -6.23 -5.17 4.53
N ASP A 218 -7.34 -5.52 3.92
CA ASP A 218 -7.50 -6.86 3.37
C ASP A 218 -6.66 -6.92 2.08
N ASN A 219 -5.53 -7.63 2.13
CA ASN A 219 -4.60 -7.68 1.01
C ASN A 219 -5.20 -8.26 -0.28
N GLU A 220 -6.37 -8.91 -0.19
CA GLU A 220 -7.16 -9.40 -1.33
C GLU A 220 -8.28 -8.42 -1.69
N MET A 221 -9.27 -8.24 -0.82
CA MET A 221 -10.47 -7.48 -1.13
C MET A 221 -10.25 -5.96 -1.18
N SER A 222 -9.48 -5.38 -0.26
CA SER A 222 -9.15 -3.95 -0.31
C SER A 222 -8.45 -3.59 -1.62
N TYR A 223 -7.50 -4.42 -2.04
CA TYR A 223 -6.78 -4.20 -3.30
C TYR A 223 -7.69 -4.37 -4.51
N THR A 224 -8.54 -5.39 -4.52
CA THR A 224 -9.52 -5.63 -5.60
C THR A 224 -10.46 -4.43 -5.73
N ALA A 225 -10.98 -3.91 -4.62
CA ALA A 225 -11.85 -2.74 -4.62
C ALA A 225 -11.15 -1.50 -5.22
N GLN A 226 -9.89 -1.25 -4.87
CA GLN A 226 -9.10 -0.15 -5.45
C GLN A 226 -8.86 -0.33 -6.95
N LEU A 227 -8.60 -1.56 -7.40
CA LEU A 227 -8.47 -1.85 -8.83
C LEU A 227 -9.78 -1.57 -9.59
N VAL A 228 -10.92 -1.95 -9.02
CA VAL A 228 -12.25 -1.70 -9.64
C VAL A 228 -12.50 -0.20 -9.72
N ARG A 229 -12.22 0.58 -8.67
CA ARG A 229 -12.35 2.05 -8.68
C ARG A 229 -11.46 2.68 -9.75
N THR A 230 -10.19 2.27 -9.82
CA THR A 230 -9.25 2.74 -10.84
C THR A 230 -9.71 2.39 -12.25
N LEU A 231 -10.22 1.17 -12.46
CA LEU A 231 -10.75 0.73 -13.75
C LEU A 231 -11.99 1.54 -14.18
N ALA A 232 -12.89 1.78 -13.25
CA ALA A 232 -14.09 2.61 -13.50
C ALA A 232 -13.69 4.04 -13.90
N HIS A 233 -12.74 4.64 -13.18
CA HIS A 233 -12.23 5.97 -13.50
C HIS A 233 -11.57 6.01 -14.90
N LEU A 234 -10.72 5.04 -15.23
CA LEU A 234 -10.14 4.90 -16.57
C LEU A 234 -11.20 4.77 -17.67
N ALA A 235 -12.27 4.03 -17.40
CA ALA A 235 -13.37 3.87 -18.35
C ALA A 235 -14.14 5.18 -18.57
N GLU A 236 -14.33 5.98 -17.54
CA GLU A 236 -14.96 7.30 -17.62
C GLU A 236 -14.13 8.29 -18.44
N LEU A 237 -12.82 8.34 -18.23
CA LEU A 237 -11.90 9.18 -19.00
C LEU A 237 -11.77 8.75 -20.48
N SER A 238 -12.28 7.57 -20.84
CA SER A 238 -12.17 7.00 -22.19
C SER A 238 -13.45 7.16 -23.01
N LYS A 239 -14.48 7.82 -22.48
CA LYS A 239 -15.74 8.14 -23.16
C LYS A 239 -15.58 9.38 -24.04
#